data_3c3023f4fca0c552124c7a960fdadef2
#
_entry.id   3c3023f4fca0c552124c7a960fdadef2
#
_cell.length_a   1.000
_cell.length_b   1.000
_cell.length_c   1.000
_cell.angle_alpha   90.00
_cell.angle_beta   90.00
_cell.angle_gamma   90.00
#
_symmetry.space_group_name_H-M   'P 1'
#
loop_
_entity.id
_entity.type
_entity.pdbx_description
1 polymer ?
#
loop_
_entity_poly.entity_id
_entity_poly.type
_entity_poly.pdbx_seq_one_letter_code
_entity_poly.pdbx_strand_id
1 'polypeptide(L)'
;MAPSQQANPRRHIVIVGGGAAGMSCAATLANHPDEFKVTLLEKNSIVGGQAMSIPLDQEKYGASWMNNGVQGGSQIFKHTFHYFNQHNSPAQPLQLQVSFGKGPSGFWTNCFPSKLVAQHASDIRRFGLFLKVVKWTMPVLGALPISLLLRLFFSRGFADKMVYPLIALFLGTGNQTAHVPAAIVERLFDDPNMKLWDYDPDTLLPNQPTMYSFDCLDSFYGRWKDDLVAKGVTIRTDTEVVEVASRSKRGVDLVIKNNGNDGTTTTNEHFDHLVLCVLADDALRILGKSATWREKLVLGGARFYDDLTVTHSDSEYFNKHYETRFKPELCGEPKSEAQCHQIASAKGEPASSSSSSSPSSDQQQQQQPFNPMYYTYTYQEDPRLIEMSFNCSNYQHQFKRKDASSSSSPSSSPSPLPVYQTIFLDKRKRDLWTEGEIDESKVIQRNWWHQLGHRWQHYVRVVPGVMFLQGRNNTLFAGSWTLVNMHEVACISGIAAAYRLGAEYRKFDDFAQDFFVKYLLVSHGKLFSREEKKREKAKAKAT
;
A
#
# COMPACT_ATOMS: atom_id res chain seq x y z
N MET A 1 -5.80 -51.33 28.64
CA MET A 1 -4.92 -50.26 28.15
C MET A 1 -5.47 -49.83 26.80
N ALA A 2 -6.03 -48.63 26.73
CA ALA A 2 -6.47 -48.05 25.46
C ALA A 2 -5.20 -47.73 24.63
N PRO A 3 -5.19 -47.96 23.29
CA PRO A 3 -4.06 -47.59 22.46
C PRO A 3 -3.88 -46.06 22.51
N SER A 4 -2.70 -45.62 22.93
CA SER A 4 -2.31 -44.22 22.84
C SER A 4 -2.50 -43.78 21.40
N GLN A 5 -3.40 -42.84 21.13
CA GLN A 5 -3.49 -42.15 19.84
C GLN A 5 -2.12 -41.52 19.59
N GLN A 6 -1.34 -42.08 18.68
CA GLN A 6 -0.14 -41.45 18.18
C GLN A 6 -0.55 -40.11 17.56
N ALA A 7 -0.15 -39.01 18.22
CA ALA A 7 -0.37 -37.68 17.70
C ALA A 7 0.25 -37.63 16.29
N ASN A 8 -0.53 -37.23 15.29
CA ASN A 8 -0.04 -37.03 13.94
C ASN A 8 1.16 -36.07 13.99
N PRO A 9 2.29 -36.36 13.36
CA PRO A 9 3.44 -35.46 13.41
C PRO A 9 3.05 -34.10 12.85
N ARG A 10 3.41 -33.03 13.58
CA ARG A 10 3.15 -31.65 13.17
C ARG A 10 3.81 -31.38 11.82
N ARG A 11 3.10 -30.79 10.88
CA ARG A 11 3.64 -30.38 9.58
C ARG A 11 4.60 -29.21 9.76
N HIS A 12 5.83 -29.34 9.26
CA HIS A 12 6.83 -28.29 9.33
C HIS A 12 6.70 -27.35 8.12
N ILE A 13 6.23 -26.13 8.37
CA ILE A 13 6.00 -25.09 7.34
C ILE A 13 7.15 -24.09 7.39
N VAL A 14 7.81 -23.85 6.25
CA VAL A 14 8.75 -22.75 6.10
C VAL A 14 8.11 -21.60 5.35
N ILE A 15 8.28 -20.39 5.90
CA ILE A 15 7.84 -19.12 5.32
C ILE A 15 9.09 -18.34 4.96
N VAL A 16 9.21 -17.89 3.72
CA VAL A 16 10.36 -17.10 3.22
C VAL A 16 9.91 -15.66 2.98
N GLY A 17 10.48 -14.75 3.74
CA GLY A 17 10.17 -13.32 3.76
C GLY A 17 9.36 -12.89 4.98
N GLY A 18 9.92 -11.98 5.78
CA GLY A 18 9.37 -11.46 7.04
C GLY A 18 8.55 -10.16 6.90
N GLY A 19 8.04 -9.84 5.68
CA GLY A 19 7.10 -8.73 5.47
C GLY A 19 5.68 -9.08 5.92
N ALA A 20 4.72 -8.17 5.71
CA ALA A 20 3.33 -8.32 6.14
C ALA A 20 2.68 -9.66 5.75
N ALA A 21 2.99 -10.19 4.55
CA ALA A 21 2.49 -11.48 4.09
C ALA A 21 3.05 -12.66 4.90
N GLY A 22 4.36 -12.68 5.17
CA GLY A 22 4.99 -13.73 5.96
C GLY A 22 4.56 -13.69 7.41
N MET A 23 4.52 -12.50 8.01
CA MET A 23 4.10 -12.30 9.40
C MET A 23 2.64 -12.71 9.61
N SER A 24 1.71 -12.34 8.72
CA SER A 24 0.31 -12.72 8.81
C SER A 24 0.08 -14.21 8.54
N CYS A 25 0.87 -14.82 7.64
CA CYS A 25 0.87 -16.28 7.43
C CYS A 25 1.32 -17.00 8.70
N ALA A 26 2.43 -16.58 9.29
CA ALA A 26 2.96 -17.14 10.53
C ALA A 26 1.97 -16.99 11.68
N ALA A 27 1.34 -15.80 11.84
CA ALA A 27 0.35 -15.54 12.86
C ALA A 27 -0.90 -16.45 12.74
N THR A 28 -1.35 -16.69 11.52
CA THR A 28 -2.50 -17.56 11.26
C THR A 28 -2.17 -19.03 11.56
N LEU A 29 -0.99 -19.51 11.18
CA LEU A 29 -0.55 -20.87 11.46
C LEU A 29 -0.26 -21.09 12.95
N ALA A 30 0.29 -20.08 13.65
CA ALA A 30 0.63 -20.15 15.07
C ALA A 30 -0.59 -20.34 15.99
N ASN A 31 -1.81 -20.08 15.50
CA ASN A 31 -3.04 -20.37 16.23
C ASN A 31 -3.37 -21.89 16.27
N HIS A 32 -2.59 -22.72 15.55
CA HIS A 32 -2.76 -24.18 15.46
C HIS A 32 -1.44 -24.91 15.78
N PRO A 33 -0.88 -24.74 17.02
CA PRO A 33 0.46 -25.24 17.38
C PRO A 33 0.54 -26.77 17.38
N ASP A 34 -0.59 -27.47 17.52
CA ASP A 34 -0.66 -28.93 17.49
C ASP A 34 -0.58 -29.51 16.07
N GLU A 35 -0.92 -28.69 15.05
CA GLU A 35 -0.91 -29.10 13.65
C GLU A 35 0.36 -28.65 12.91
N PHE A 36 0.92 -27.48 13.29
CA PHE A 36 2.01 -26.84 12.56
C PHE A 36 3.23 -26.54 13.44
N LYS A 37 4.40 -26.82 12.89
CA LYS A 37 5.67 -26.24 13.30
C LYS A 37 6.03 -25.18 12.26
N VAL A 38 6.22 -23.93 12.67
CA VAL A 38 6.41 -22.79 11.76
C VAL A 38 7.81 -22.24 11.90
N THR A 39 8.53 -22.12 10.77
CA THR A 39 9.81 -21.43 10.66
C THR A 39 9.68 -20.30 9.65
N LEU A 40 10.00 -19.07 10.05
CA LEU A 40 10.05 -17.90 9.17
C LEU A 40 11.52 -17.48 8.97
N LEU A 41 11.91 -17.31 7.70
CA LEU A 41 13.25 -16.93 7.28
C LEU A 41 13.21 -15.55 6.64
N GLU A 42 14.02 -14.61 7.16
CA GLU A 42 14.16 -13.24 6.65
C GLU A 42 15.64 -12.95 6.38
N LYS A 43 15.94 -12.42 5.19
CA LYS A 43 17.32 -12.11 4.76
C LYS A 43 17.93 -10.91 5.49
N ASN A 44 17.09 -9.97 5.92
CA ASN A 44 17.51 -8.79 6.65
C ASN A 44 17.59 -9.07 8.16
N SER A 45 18.24 -8.19 8.91
CA SER A 45 18.35 -8.27 10.36
C SER A 45 17.02 -7.98 11.09
N ILE A 46 16.07 -7.34 10.43
CA ILE A 46 14.76 -7.00 10.96
C ILE A 46 13.63 -7.51 10.05
N VAL A 47 12.47 -7.81 10.64
CA VAL A 47 11.23 -8.11 9.89
C VAL A 47 10.50 -6.82 9.54
N GLY A 48 9.56 -6.87 8.58
CA GLY A 48 8.77 -5.72 8.13
C GLY A 48 8.79 -5.53 6.61
N GLY A 49 9.84 -6.02 5.95
CA GLY A 49 10.00 -5.91 4.49
C GLY A 49 10.14 -4.46 4.04
N GLN A 50 9.22 -3.98 3.20
CA GLN A 50 9.19 -2.59 2.74
C GLN A 50 8.47 -1.63 3.72
N ALA A 51 7.84 -2.16 4.76
CA ALA A 51 7.19 -1.38 5.81
C ALA A 51 8.19 -1.13 6.95
N MET A 52 8.92 -0.02 6.88
CA MET A 52 10.01 0.33 7.78
C MET A 52 9.92 1.79 8.24
N SER A 53 10.53 2.08 9.37
CA SER A 53 10.75 3.43 9.87
C SER A 53 12.22 3.83 9.74
N ILE A 54 12.48 5.14 9.68
CA ILE A 54 13.83 5.69 9.73
C ILE A 54 13.97 6.59 10.94
N PRO A 55 15.14 6.63 11.60
CA PRO A 55 15.41 7.55 12.70
C PRO A 55 15.54 8.98 12.19
N LEU A 56 15.11 9.94 13.00
CA LEU A 56 15.25 11.37 12.74
C LEU A 56 15.85 12.07 13.97
N ASP A 57 16.49 13.21 13.73
CA ASP A 57 16.88 14.15 14.78
C ASP A 57 15.64 14.90 15.29
N GLN A 58 15.23 14.57 16.51
CA GLN A 58 14.03 15.12 17.14
C GLN A 58 14.10 16.63 17.36
N GLU A 59 15.27 17.17 17.69
CA GLU A 59 15.44 18.62 17.93
C GLU A 59 15.30 19.37 16.60
N LYS A 60 15.87 18.84 15.53
CA LYS A 60 15.88 19.46 14.22
C LYS A 60 14.53 19.32 13.48
N TYR A 61 13.87 18.17 13.58
CA TYR A 61 12.69 17.84 12.77
C TYR A 61 11.38 17.72 13.56
N GLY A 62 11.43 17.74 14.88
CA GLY A 62 10.25 17.65 15.75
C GLY A 62 9.71 16.23 15.96
N ALA A 63 10.37 15.21 15.43
CA ALA A 63 10.05 13.80 15.62
C ALA A 63 11.33 12.97 15.63
N SER A 64 11.36 11.87 16.41
CA SER A 64 12.52 10.96 16.49
C SER A 64 12.53 9.86 15.45
N TRP A 65 11.46 9.70 14.69
CA TRP A 65 11.30 8.69 13.62
C TRP A 65 10.28 9.16 12.59
N MET A 66 10.31 8.53 11.43
CA MET A 66 9.25 8.59 10.43
C MET A 66 9.13 7.27 9.67
N ASN A 67 7.93 6.97 9.17
CA ASN A 67 7.74 5.83 8.29
C ASN A 67 8.21 6.15 6.87
N ASN A 68 8.90 5.18 6.27
CA ASN A 68 9.42 5.27 4.91
C ASN A 68 8.79 4.17 4.04
N GLY A 69 8.38 4.50 2.82
CA GLY A 69 7.69 3.59 1.90
C GLY A 69 6.21 3.43 2.21
N VAL A 70 5.86 2.79 3.33
CA VAL A 70 4.47 2.60 3.78
C VAL A 70 4.19 3.57 4.93
N GLN A 71 3.43 4.64 4.68
CA GLN A 71 3.21 5.71 5.66
C GLN A 71 1.83 5.67 6.30
N GLY A 72 0.86 5.09 5.60
CA GLY A 72 -0.54 5.08 6.03
C GLY A 72 -1.43 4.23 5.15
N GLY A 73 -2.73 4.28 5.44
CA GLY A 73 -3.74 3.53 4.72
C GLY A 73 -5.12 4.18 4.83
N SER A 74 -6.08 3.64 4.12
CA SER A 74 -7.47 4.05 4.21
C SER A 74 -8.27 3.12 5.12
N GLN A 75 -9.52 3.49 5.41
CA GLN A 75 -10.44 2.70 6.27
C GLN A 75 -10.68 1.26 5.80
N ILE A 76 -10.32 0.93 4.55
CA ILE A 76 -10.46 -0.42 4.00
C ILE A 76 -9.37 -1.40 4.48
N PHE A 77 -8.33 -0.92 5.16
CA PHE A 77 -7.19 -1.74 5.63
C PHE A 77 -7.53 -2.51 6.92
N LYS A 78 -8.60 -3.30 6.91
CA LYS A 78 -9.16 -3.94 8.11
C LYS A 78 -8.26 -5.02 8.72
N HIS A 79 -7.60 -5.85 7.89
CA HIS A 79 -6.66 -6.86 8.40
C HIS A 79 -5.40 -6.20 8.95
N THR A 80 -4.91 -5.16 8.27
CA THR A 80 -3.78 -4.34 8.74
C THR A 80 -4.07 -3.73 10.10
N PHE A 81 -5.21 -3.03 10.24
CA PHE A 81 -5.59 -2.39 11.50
C PHE A 81 -5.86 -3.39 12.62
N HIS A 82 -6.37 -4.58 12.29
CA HIS A 82 -6.50 -5.65 13.27
C HIS A 82 -5.14 -5.99 13.91
N TYR A 83 -4.10 -6.23 13.08
CA TYR A 83 -2.77 -6.53 13.60
C TYR A 83 -2.15 -5.32 14.33
N PHE A 84 -2.34 -4.10 13.83
CA PHE A 84 -1.87 -2.89 14.50
C PHE A 84 -2.46 -2.74 15.91
N ASN A 85 -3.77 -2.90 16.04
CA ASN A 85 -4.45 -2.82 17.33
C ASN A 85 -4.03 -3.96 18.27
N GLN A 86 -3.86 -5.17 17.74
CA GLN A 86 -3.40 -6.34 18.52
C GLN A 86 -2.00 -6.10 19.12
N HIS A 87 -1.17 -5.33 18.45
CA HIS A 87 0.22 -5.05 18.87
C HIS A 87 0.42 -3.62 19.38
N ASN A 88 -0.62 -2.96 19.88
CA ASN A 88 -0.56 -1.62 20.49
C ASN A 88 0.08 -0.55 19.58
N SER A 89 -0.27 -0.55 18.29
CA SER A 89 0.16 0.43 17.29
C SER A 89 -1.04 1.02 16.53
N PRO A 90 -2.00 1.67 17.20
CA PRO A 90 -3.19 2.18 16.54
C PRO A 90 -2.85 3.26 15.52
N ALA A 91 -3.39 3.14 14.32
CA ALA A 91 -3.26 4.17 13.30
C ALA A 91 -4.10 5.41 13.65
N GLN A 92 -3.58 6.61 13.32
CA GLN A 92 -4.22 7.88 13.66
C GLN A 92 -4.95 8.47 12.46
N PRO A 93 -6.23 8.86 12.61
CA PRO A 93 -7.02 9.41 11.51
C PRO A 93 -6.55 10.82 11.13
N LEU A 94 -6.66 11.13 9.84
CA LEU A 94 -6.40 12.45 9.26
C LEU A 94 -7.29 12.68 8.04
N GLN A 95 -7.51 13.94 7.66
CA GLN A 95 -8.24 14.33 6.45
C GLN A 95 -7.22 14.56 5.32
N LEU A 96 -7.28 13.73 4.27
CA LEU A 96 -6.32 13.79 3.18
C LEU A 96 -6.54 15.02 2.31
N GLN A 97 -5.58 15.92 2.30
CA GLN A 97 -5.49 17.05 1.37
C GLN A 97 -4.45 16.75 0.29
N VAL A 98 -4.83 16.94 -0.97
CA VAL A 98 -3.96 16.68 -2.13
C VAL A 98 -3.74 17.96 -2.92
N SER A 99 -2.55 18.07 -3.53
CA SER A 99 -2.15 19.15 -4.43
C SER A 99 -1.55 18.55 -5.69
N PHE A 100 -2.29 18.58 -6.78
CA PHE A 100 -1.84 18.04 -8.05
C PHE A 100 -1.39 19.16 -8.97
N GLY A 101 -0.20 19.01 -9.55
CA GLY A 101 0.38 19.97 -10.48
C GLY A 101 0.71 21.33 -9.88
N LYS A 102 0.99 22.32 -10.76
CA LYS A 102 1.40 23.66 -10.36
C LYS A 102 0.87 24.74 -11.30
N GLY A 103 0.65 25.94 -10.74
CA GLY A 103 0.20 27.12 -11.47
C GLY A 103 -1.26 27.07 -11.94
N PRO A 104 -1.83 28.18 -12.41
CA PRO A 104 -3.27 28.30 -12.72
C PRO A 104 -3.78 27.34 -13.79
N SER A 105 -2.92 26.91 -14.71
CA SER A 105 -3.29 26.00 -15.81
C SER A 105 -3.00 24.52 -15.54
N GLY A 106 -2.38 24.20 -14.40
CA GLY A 106 -1.96 22.82 -14.06
C GLY A 106 -2.41 22.34 -12.70
N PHE A 107 -2.73 23.26 -11.78
CA PHE A 107 -3.07 22.94 -10.40
C PHE A 107 -4.54 22.56 -10.20
N TRP A 108 -4.77 21.53 -9.38
CA TRP A 108 -6.07 21.23 -8.79
C TRP A 108 -5.94 20.49 -7.46
N THR A 109 -7.01 20.50 -6.66
CA THR A 109 -7.05 19.95 -5.30
C THR A 109 -8.45 19.44 -4.95
N ASN A 110 -8.57 18.65 -3.89
CA ASN A 110 -9.84 18.25 -3.27
C ASN A 110 -10.26 19.18 -2.11
N CYS A 111 -9.55 20.30 -1.89
CA CYS A 111 -9.79 21.19 -0.75
C CYS A 111 -10.69 22.37 -1.08
N PHE A 112 -10.65 22.84 -2.32
CA PHE A 112 -11.45 23.97 -2.80
C PHE A 112 -11.59 23.92 -4.33
N PRO A 113 -12.62 24.56 -4.91
CA PRO A 113 -12.81 24.60 -6.35
C PRO A 113 -11.61 25.27 -7.04
N SER A 114 -10.96 24.59 -7.98
CA SER A 114 -9.83 25.12 -8.73
C SER A 114 -10.21 25.49 -10.16
N LYS A 115 -9.43 26.39 -10.81
CA LYS A 115 -9.66 26.80 -12.19
C LYS A 115 -9.59 25.61 -13.15
N LEU A 116 -8.65 24.68 -12.94
CA LEU A 116 -8.51 23.52 -13.81
C LEU A 116 -9.74 22.60 -13.77
N VAL A 117 -10.35 22.37 -12.60
CA VAL A 117 -11.60 21.61 -12.45
C VAL A 117 -12.73 22.27 -13.25
N ALA A 118 -12.88 23.60 -13.16
CA ALA A 118 -13.88 24.33 -13.93
C ALA A 118 -13.63 24.23 -15.45
N GLN A 119 -12.38 24.30 -15.89
CA GLN A 119 -11.97 24.18 -17.29
C GLN A 119 -12.33 22.80 -17.88
N HIS A 120 -12.20 21.72 -17.09
CA HIS A 120 -12.48 20.35 -17.52
C HIS A 120 -13.85 19.81 -17.07
N ALA A 121 -14.81 20.67 -16.69
CA ALA A 121 -16.12 20.26 -16.19
C ALA A 121 -16.88 19.30 -17.12
N SER A 122 -16.78 19.48 -18.45
CA SER A 122 -17.42 18.57 -19.41
C SER A 122 -16.75 17.19 -19.45
N ASP A 123 -15.41 17.14 -19.33
CA ASP A 123 -14.66 15.87 -19.27
C ASP A 123 -14.96 15.14 -17.97
N ILE A 124 -15.02 15.85 -16.84
CA ILE A 124 -15.37 15.30 -15.54
C ILE A 124 -16.75 14.63 -15.60
N ARG A 125 -17.78 15.30 -16.12
CA ARG A 125 -19.13 14.71 -16.24
C ARG A 125 -19.14 13.47 -17.14
N ARG A 126 -18.44 13.49 -18.26
CA ARG A 126 -18.31 12.33 -19.16
C ARG A 126 -17.55 11.19 -18.49
N PHE A 127 -16.60 11.50 -17.60
CA PHE A 127 -15.81 10.48 -16.92
C PHE A 127 -16.67 9.58 -16.02
N GLY A 128 -17.69 10.11 -15.35
CA GLY A 128 -18.62 9.30 -14.58
C GLY A 128 -19.42 8.31 -15.45
N LEU A 129 -19.86 8.74 -16.65
CA LEU A 129 -20.50 7.84 -17.60
C LEU A 129 -19.50 6.79 -18.12
N PHE A 130 -18.27 7.21 -18.41
CA PHE A 130 -17.20 6.32 -18.83
C PHE A 130 -16.92 5.22 -17.79
N LEU A 131 -16.83 5.55 -16.50
CA LEU A 131 -16.65 4.57 -15.42
C LEU A 131 -17.79 3.54 -15.40
N LYS A 132 -19.04 3.95 -15.58
CA LYS A 132 -20.20 3.06 -15.70
C LYS A 132 -20.07 2.14 -16.92
N VAL A 133 -19.68 2.66 -18.08
CA VAL A 133 -19.47 1.86 -19.29
C VAL A 133 -18.36 0.83 -19.08
N VAL A 134 -17.23 1.22 -18.47
CA VAL A 134 -16.13 0.28 -18.13
C VAL A 134 -16.64 -0.83 -17.22
N LYS A 135 -17.43 -0.49 -16.18
CA LYS A 135 -18.04 -1.47 -15.27
C LYS A 135 -18.89 -2.50 -16.01
N TRP A 136 -19.78 -2.04 -16.90
CA TRP A 136 -20.70 -2.90 -17.63
C TRP A 136 -20.01 -3.75 -18.72
N THR A 137 -18.89 -3.28 -19.26
CA THR A 137 -18.14 -3.94 -20.34
C THR A 137 -16.92 -4.70 -19.86
N MET A 138 -16.73 -4.82 -18.55
CA MET A 138 -15.75 -5.75 -18.01
C MET A 138 -16.11 -7.20 -18.44
N PRO A 139 -15.22 -8.03 -18.98
CA PRO A 139 -13.75 -7.93 -18.98
C PRO A 139 -13.14 -7.28 -20.23
N VAL A 140 -13.90 -6.80 -21.20
CA VAL A 140 -13.36 -6.35 -22.50
C VAL A 140 -12.69 -4.98 -22.36
N LEU A 141 -13.46 -3.88 -22.17
CA LEU A 141 -12.87 -2.55 -22.03
C LEU A 141 -12.09 -2.40 -20.74
N GLY A 142 -12.54 -3.05 -19.67
CA GLY A 142 -11.86 -2.98 -18.38
C GLY A 142 -10.43 -3.53 -18.39
N ALA A 143 -10.10 -4.47 -19.27
CA ALA A 143 -8.76 -5.02 -19.41
C ALA A 143 -7.80 -4.11 -20.18
N LEU A 144 -8.30 -3.12 -20.93
CA LEU A 144 -7.47 -2.21 -21.72
C LEU A 144 -6.72 -1.21 -20.84
N PRO A 145 -5.53 -0.76 -21.26
CA PRO A 145 -4.82 0.30 -20.55
C PRO A 145 -5.62 1.60 -20.59
N ILE A 146 -5.69 2.29 -19.46
CA ILE A 146 -6.48 3.52 -19.31
C ILE A 146 -6.07 4.58 -20.33
N SER A 147 -4.80 4.69 -20.67
CA SER A 147 -4.27 5.65 -21.66
C SER A 147 -4.91 5.52 -23.05
N LEU A 148 -5.21 4.29 -23.47
CA LEU A 148 -5.88 4.06 -24.75
C LEU A 148 -7.27 4.65 -24.74
N LEU A 149 -8.04 4.39 -23.68
CA LEU A 149 -9.43 4.85 -23.57
C LEU A 149 -9.52 6.35 -23.32
N LEU A 150 -8.62 6.91 -22.50
CA LEU A 150 -8.56 8.37 -22.30
C LEU A 150 -8.25 9.11 -23.61
N ARG A 151 -7.33 8.60 -24.41
CA ARG A 151 -7.00 9.19 -25.71
C ARG A 151 -8.18 9.20 -26.69
N LEU A 152 -9.06 8.19 -26.63
CA LEU A 152 -10.20 8.05 -27.53
C LEU A 152 -11.40 8.92 -27.11
N PHE A 153 -11.62 9.14 -25.81
CA PHE A 153 -12.87 9.68 -25.29
C PHE A 153 -12.74 11.03 -24.59
N PHE A 154 -11.50 11.49 -24.26
CA PHE A 154 -11.30 12.67 -23.43
C PHE A 154 -10.27 13.65 -24.03
N SER A 155 -10.31 14.89 -23.53
CA SER A 155 -9.28 15.87 -23.86
C SER A 155 -7.92 15.43 -23.27
N ARG A 156 -6.86 15.74 -23.98
CA ARG A 156 -5.50 15.44 -23.53
C ARG A 156 -5.18 16.12 -22.19
N GLY A 157 -5.62 17.37 -22.03
CA GLY A 157 -5.42 18.11 -20.77
C GLY A 157 -6.06 17.42 -19.55
N PHE A 158 -7.27 16.88 -19.71
CA PHE A 158 -7.94 16.14 -18.65
C PHE A 158 -7.16 14.86 -18.26
N ALA A 159 -6.73 14.09 -19.27
CA ALA A 159 -5.96 12.88 -19.01
C ALA A 159 -4.64 13.17 -18.30
N ASP A 160 -3.84 14.11 -18.83
CA ASP A 160 -2.47 14.40 -18.40
C ASP A 160 -2.42 15.14 -17.06
N LYS A 161 -3.35 16.08 -16.82
CA LYS A 161 -3.31 16.95 -15.64
C LYS A 161 -4.19 16.47 -14.48
N MET A 162 -5.21 15.64 -14.75
CA MET A 162 -6.14 15.20 -13.72
C MET A 162 -6.12 13.69 -13.51
N VAL A 163 -6.32 12.87 -14.56
CA VAL A 163 -6.53 11.43 -14.36
C VAL A 163 -5.23 10.71 -14.00
N TYR A 164 -4.12 10.95 -14.71
CA TYR A 164 -2.85 10.30 -14.38
C TYR A 164 -2.31 10.69 -12.99
N PRO A 165 -2.30 11.98 -12.59
CA PRO A 165 -1.93 12.37 -11.23
C PRO A 165 -2.79 11.72 -10.14
N LEU A 166 -4.09 11.59 -10.39
CA LEU A 166 -4.99 10.91 -9.45
C LEU A 166 -4.70 9.41 -9.34
N ILE A 167 -4.46 8.72 -10.46
CA ILE A 167 -4.08 7.30 -10.45
C ILE A 167 -2.73 7.12 -9.74
N ALA A 168 -1.80 8.06 -9.89
CA ALA A 168 -0.49 7.99 -9.25
C ALA A 168 -0.57 7.95 -7.72
N LEU A 169 -1.56 8.59 -7.11
CA LEU A 169 -1.81 8.53 -5.66
C LEU A 169 -1.92 7.07 -5.16
N PHE A 170 -2.50 6.19 -5.96
CA PHE A 170 -2.75 4.79 -5.60
C PHE A 170 -1.74 3.82 -6.22
N LEU A 171 -1.36 4.05 -7.46
CA LEU A 171 -0.73 3.06 -8.32
C LEU A 171 0.44 3.66 -9.11
N GLY A 172 1.10 4.69 -8.56
CA GLY A 172 2.15 5.45 -9.25
C GLY A 172 3.47 4.70 -9.46
N THR A 173 3.67 3.56 -8.81
CA THR A 173 4.94 2.81 -8.84
C THR A 173 5.44 2.55 -10.25
N GLY A 174 6.74 2.78 -10.46
CA GLY A 174 7.42 2.56 -11.73
C GLY A 174 6.92 3.44 -12.90
N ASN A 175 6.21 4.54 -12.62
CA ASN A 175 5.60 5.41 -13.63
C ASN A 175 4.70 4.66 -14.65
N GLN A 176 3.94 3.67 -14.17
CA GLN A 176 3.08 2.85 -15.02
C GLN A 176 1.60 3.27 -15.01
N THR A 177 1.26 4.46 -14.51
CA THR A 177 -0.12 4.99 -14.40
C THR A 177 -0.88 4.95 -15.72
N ALA A 178 -0.26 5.31 -16.83
CA ALA A 178 -0.86 5.26 -18.16
C ALA A 178 -1.21 3.82 -18.62
N HIS A 179 -0.56 2.83 -18.06
CA HIS A 179 -0.72 1.40 -18.41
C HIS A 179 -1.62 0.62 -17.45
N VAL A 180 -2.16 1.27 -16.42
CA VAL A 180 -3.14 0.65 -15.51
C VAL A 180 -4.41 0.28 -16.29
N PRO A 181 -5.02 -0.91 -16.07
CA PRO A 181 -6.26 -1.27 -16.75
C PRO A 181 -7.42 -0.40 -16.27
N ALA A 182 -8.32 -0.06 -17.18
CA ALA A 182 -9.46 0.81 -16.90
C ALA A 182 -10.37 0.27 -15.78
N ALA A 183 -10.49 -1.06 -15.65
CA ALA A 183 -11.22 -1.70 -14.57
C ALA A 183 -10.70 -1.34 -13.17
N ILE A 184 -9.38 -1.18 -13.02
CA ILE A 184 -8.81 -0.78 -11.73
C ILE A 184 -9.13 0.68 -11.45
N VAL A 185 -9.08 1.54 -12.48
CA VAL A 185 -9.45 2.96 -12.32
C VAL A 185 -10.93 3.10 -11.93
N GLU A 186 -11.82 2.34 -12.54
CA GLU A 186 -13.24 2.30 -12.18
C GLU A 186 -13.41 1.90 -10.69
N ARG A 187 -12.71 0.87 -10.24
CA ARG A 187 -12.80 0.38 -8.86
C ARG A 187 -12.30 1.36 -7.81
N LEU A 188 -11.39 2.28 -8.16
CA LEU A 188 -10.96 3.34 -7.24
C LEU A 188 -12.11 4.28 -6.83
N PHE A 189 -13.19 4.34 -7.61
CA PHE A 189 -14.38 5.16 -7.34
C PHE A 189 -15.60 4.34 -6.89
N ASP A 190 -15.71 3.07 -7.28
CA ASP A 190 -16.95 2.30 -7.10
C ASP A 190 -16.82 1.04 -6.22
N ASP A 191 -15.66 0.36 -6.19
CA ASP A 191 -15.49 -0.87 -5.39
C ASP A 191 -15.29 -0.55 -3.90
N PRO A 192 -16.18 -0.99 -3.00
CA PRO A 192 -16.04 -0.75 -1.57
C PRO A 192 -14.68 -1.19 -0.98
N ASN A 193 -14.04 -2.22 -1.56
CA ASN A 193 -12.74 -2.72 -1.09
C ASN A 193 -11.53 -1.96 -1.67
N MET A 194 -11.75 -0.96 -2.54
CA MET A 194 -10.68 -0.19 -3.19
C MET A 194 -10.92 1.32 -3.16
N LYS A 195 -12.17 1.78 -3.08
CA LYS A 195 -12.48 3.20 -3.22
C LYS A 195 -11.99 4.04 -2.03
N LEU A 196 -11.48 5.21 -2.35
CA LEU A 196 -11.15 6.26 -1.40
C LEU A 196 -12.11 7.44 -1.50
N TRP A 197 -12.57 7.78 -2.71
CA TRP A 197 -13.58 8.81 -2.98
C TRP A 197 -14.77 8.21 -3.73
N ASP A 198 -15.93 8.78 -3.47
CA ASP A 198 -17.03 8.69 -4.40
C ASP A 198 -16.74 9.59 -5.61
N TYR A 199 -17.24 9.22 -6.77
CA TYR A 199 -17.15 10.07 -7.94
C TYR A 199 -18.13 11.24 -7.82
N ASP A 200 -17.65 12.46 -8.09
CA ASP A 200 -18.47 13.68 -8.15
C ASP A 200 -18.46 14.28 -9.56
N PRO A 201 -19.64 14.52 -10.19
CA PRO A 201 -19.71 15.01 -11.57
C PRO A 201 -19.30 16.47 -11.76
N ASP A 202 -19.19 17.26 -10.70
CA ASP A 202 -18.83 18.67 -10.76
C ASP A 202 -17.39 18.94 -10.35
N THR A 203 -16.84 18.15 -9.41
CA THR A 203 -15.52 18.40 -8.84
C THR A 203 -14.52 17.24 -9.05
N LEU A 204 -14.96 16.08 -9.55
CA LEU A 204 -14.25 14.81 -9.62
C LEU A 204 -14.05 14.17 -8.24
N LEU A 205 -13.58 14.93 -7.25
CA LEU A 205 -13.37 14.52 -5.86
C LEU A 205 -14.22 15.41 -4.93
N PRO A 206 -15.22 14.86 -4.21
CA PRO A 206 -16.20 15.67 -3.49
C PRO A 206 -15.70 16.26 -2.17
N ASN A 207 -14.68 15.63 -1.54
CA ASN A 207 -14.28 15.93 -0.17
C ASN A 207 -12.82 15.52 0.13
N GLN A 208 -12.41 15.73 1.38
CA GLN A 208 -11.18 15.22 1.97
C GLN A 208 -11.48 13.88 2.66
N PRO A 209 -11.06 12.73 2.12
CA PRO A 209 -11.36 11.44 2.72
C PRO A 209 -10.54 11.22 3.98
N THR A 210 -11.09 10.45 4.91
CA THR A 210 -10.36 10.02 6.09
C THR A 210 -9.32 8.96 5.71
N MET A 211 -8.06 9.28 5.95
CA MET A 211 -6.92 8.39 5.89
C MET A 211 -6.39 8.13 7.29
N TYR A 212 -5.45 7.22 7.41
CA TYR A 212 -4.83 6.86 8.68
C TYR A 212 -3.31 6.89 8.55
N SER A 213 -2.65 7.67 9.38
CA SER A 213 -1.20 7.65 9.55
C SER A 213 -0.82 6.47 10.44
N PHE A 214 0.16 5.69 10.04
CA PHE A 214 0.63 4.54 10.79
C PHE A 214 1.59 4.96 11.91
N ASP A 215 1.56 4.21 13.01
CA ASP A 215 2.55 4.30 14.09
C ASP A 215 3.93 3.79 13.60
N CYS A 216 4.96 3.88 14.43
CA CYS A 216 6.30 3.40 14.13
C CYS A 216 6.30 1.93 13.69
N LEU A 217 6.56 1.70 12.41
CA LEU A 217 6.46 0.38 11.81
C LEU A 217 7.53 -0.59 12.34
N ASP A 218 8.76 -0.11 12.57
CA ASP A 218 9.82 -0.94 13.14
C ASP A 218 9.43 -1.45 14.53
N SER A 219 8.86 -0.56 15.37
CA SER A 219 8.35 -0.94 16.69
C SER A 219 7.16 -1.89 16.61
N PHE A 220 6.26 -1.70 15.66
CA PHE A 220 5.12 -2.59 15.43
C PHE A 220 5.59 -3.99 15.02
N TYR A 221 6.45 -4.08 14.01
CA TYR A 221 6.97 -5.37 13.55
C TYR A 221 7.84 -6.07 14.59
N GLY A 222 8.57 -5.31 15.41
CA GLY A 222 9.28 -5.84 16.57
C GLY A 222 8.35 -6.54 17.55
N ARG A 223 7.29 -5.85 18.01
CA ARG A 223 6.29 -6.43 18.90
C ARG A 223 5.55 -7.62 18.28
N TRP A 224 5.24 -7.57 17.01
CA TRP A 224 4.61 -8.68 16.30
C TRP A 224 5.54 -9.91 16.22
N LYS A 225 6.83 -9.69 15.94
CA LYS A 225 7.85 -10.75 15.99
C LYS A 225 7.91 -11.41 17.36
N ASP A 226 7.97 -10.61 18.42
CA ASP A 226 8.06 -11.11 19.79
C ASP A 226 6.83 -11.96 20.18
N ASP A 227 5.62 -11.51 19.80
CA ASP A 227 4.38 -12.28 19.99
C ASP A 227 4.41 -13.63 19.25
N LEU A 228 4.90 -13.65 18.01
CA LEU A 228 5.02 -14.89 17.23
C LEU A 228 6.03 -15.85 17.85
N VAL A 229 7.16 -15.35 18.33
CA VAL A 229 8.18 -16.17 19.02
C VAL A 229 7.58 -16.75 20.31
N ALA A 230 6.85 -15.94 21.08
CA ALA A 230 6.15 -16.41 22.29
C ALA A 230 5.10 -17.51 21.99
N LYS A 231 4.50 -17.49 20.78
CA LYS A 231 3.59 -18.54 20.28
C LYS A 231 4.30 -19.75 19.66
N GLY A 232 5.63 -19.83 19.75
CA GLY A 232 6.41 -20.98 19.31
C GLY A 232 6.81 -20.95 17.82
N VAL A 233 6.67 -19.81 17.13
CA VAL A 233 7.20 -19.63 15.77
C VAL A 233 8.72 -19.42 15.84
N THR A 234 9.48 -20.18 15.08
CA THR A 234 10.92 -19.95 14.90
C THR A 234 11.14 -18.87 13.85
N ILE A 235 11.65 -17.69 14.25
CA ILE A 235 11.97 -16.61 13.33
C ILE A 235 13.50 -16.46 13.26
N ARG A 236 14.04 -16.58 12.04
CA ARG A 236 15.48 -16.44 11.76
C ARG A 236 15.67 -15.25 10.82
N THR A 237 16.24 -14.18 11.34
CA THR A 237 16.74 -13.03 10.58
C THR A 237 18.16 -13.29 10.08
N ASP A 238 18.71 -12.41 9.25
CA ASP A 238 20.03 -12.58 8.61
C ASP A 238 20.18 -13.93 7.88
N THR A 239 19.04 -14.47 7.41
CA THR A 239 18.93 -15.83 6.88
C THR A 239 18.31 -15.78 5.49
N GLU A 240 19.15 -15.95 4.46
CA GLU A 240 18.74 -15.90 3.06
C GLU A 240 18.48 -17.30 2.50
N VAL A 241 17.31 -17.50 1.89
CA VAL A 241 17.07 -18.68 1.06
C VAL A 241 17.68 -18.42 -0.33
N VAL A 242 18.73 -19.16 -0.65
CA VAL A 242 19.46 -18.99 -1.89
C VAL A 242 18.77 -19.71 -3.04
N GLU A 243 18.34 -20.96 -2.78
CA GLU A 243 17.77 -21.84 -3.80
C GLU A 243 16.80 -22.85 -3.18
N VAL A 244 15.79 -23.22 -3.93
CA VAL A 244 14.96 -24.41 -3.70
C VAL A 244 15.61 -25.59 -4.42
N ALA A 245 16.37 -26.40 -3.68
CA ALA A 245 17.12 -27.53 -4.22
C ALA A 245 16.20 -28.60 -4.81
N SER A 246 15.12 -28.95 -4.11
CA SER A 246 14.12 -29.89 -4.59
C SER A 246 12.71 -29.57 -4.07
N ARG A 247 11.69 -30.00 -4.84
CA ARG A 247 10.28 -29.95 -4.42
C ARG A 247 9.54 -31.18 -4.95
N SER A 248 8.87 -31.88 -4.06
CA SER A 248 8.09 -33.07 -4.40
C SER A 248 6.86 -33.19 -3.51
N LYS A 249 6.10 -34.26 -3.66
CA LYS A 249 5.03 -34.62 -2.72
C LYS A 249 5.53 -34.94 -1.30
N ARG A 250 6.84 -35.19 -1.14
CA ARG A 250 7.46 -35.53 0.16
C ARG A 250 7.91 -34.30 0.94
N GLY A 251 7.90 -33.13 0.32
CA GLY A 251 8.34 -31.88 0.92
C GLY A 251 9.23 -31.05 0.00
N VAL A 252 9.95 -30.12 0.61
CA VAL A 252 10.79 -29.11 -0.05
C VAL A 252 12.15 -29.06 0.64
N ASP A 253 13.23 -29.09 -0.13
CA ASP A 253 14.60 -28.94 0.35
C ASP A 253 15.13 -27.55 -0.04
N LEU A 254 15.58 -26.77 0.94
CA LEU A 254 16.08 -25.42 0.76
C LEU A 254 17.58 -25.33 1.03
N VAL A 255 18.27 -24.57 0.19
CA VAL A 255 19.64 -24.10 0.45
C VAL A 255 19.54 -22.76 1.15
N ILE A 256 19.99 -22.72 2.40
CA ILE A 256 19.86 -21.57 3.29
C ILE A 256 21.24 -21.04 3.64
N LYS A 257 21.44 -19.74 3.48
CA LYS A 257 22.64 -19.01 3.83
C LYS A 257 22.37 -18.19 5.09
N ASN A 258 23.10 -18.48 6.16
CA ASN A 258 23.05 -17.72 7.40
C ASN A 258 24.23 -16.74 7.42
N ASN A 259 23.96 -15.46 7.59
CA ASN A 259 24.95 -14.39 7.71
C ASN A 259 25.08 -13.98 9.18
N GLY A 260 25.61 -14.88 10.02
CA GLY A 260 25.84 -14.60 11.45
C GLY A 260 27.18 -13.87 11.71
N ASN A 261 27.34 -13.38 12.94
CA ASN A 261 28.54 -12.67 13.37
C ASN A 261 29.82 -13.52 13.25
N ASP A 262 29.69 -14.86 13.29
CA ASP A 262 30.80 -15.82 13.20
C ASP A 262 31.13 -16.27 11.77
N GLY A 263 30.53 -15.60 10.78
CA GLY A 263 30.73 -15.90 9.36
C GLY A 263 29.50 -16.42 8.64
N THR A 264 29.67 -16.63 7.34
CA THR A 264 28.57 -17.11 6.47
C THR A 264 28.58 -18.63 6.43
N THR A 265 27.46 -19.27 6.80
CA THR A 265 27.29 -20.72 6.69
C THR A 265 26.17 -21.06 5.71
N THR A 266 26.32 -22.16 4.97
CA THR A 266 25.29 -22.65 4.07
C THR A 266 24.82 -24.02 4.54
N THR A 267 23.50 -24.19 4.70
CA THR A 267 22.87 -25.44 5.15
C THR A 267 21.79 -25.89 4.18
N ASN A 268 21.55 -27.20 4.13
CA ASN A 268 20.39 -27.76 3.45
C ASN A 268 19.38 -28.20 4.50
N GLU A 269 18.14 -27.71 4.41
CA GLU A 269 17.08 -28.00 5.36
C GLU A 269 15.81 -28.49 4.65
N HIS A 270 15.15 -29.49 5.23
CA HIS A 270 13.94 -30.10 4.72
C HIS A 270 12.70 -29.59 5.46
N PHE A 271 11.62 -29.30 4.71
CA PHE A 271 10.33 -28.85 5.20
C PHE A 271 9.19 -29.55 4.45
N ASP A 272 8.03 -29.70 5.13
CA ASP A 272 6.87 -30.30 4.48
C ASP A 272 6.23 -29.36 3.45
N HIS A 273 6.15 -28.06 3.75
CA HIS A 273 5.59 -27.03 2.86
C HIS A 273 6.42 -25.75 2.88
N LEU A 274 6.39 -25.06 1.74
CA LEU A 274 7.03 -23.78 1.51
C LEU A 274 5.98 -22.70 1.21
N VAL A 275 6.07 -21.55 1.88
CA VAL A 275 5.31 -20.35 1.55
C VAL A 275 6.30 -19.25 1.14
N LEU A 276 6.30 -18.85 -0.13
CA LEU A 276 7.12 -17.76 -0.64
C LEU A 276 6.36 -16.43 -0.49
N CYS A 277 6.79 -15.63 0.51
CA CYS A 277 6.26 -14.31 0.84
C CYS A 277 7.22 -13.19 0.40
N VAL A 278 7.87 -13.38 -0.73
CA VAL A 278 8.81 -12.46 -1.37
C VAL A 278 8.23 -11.92 -2.68
N LEU A 279 8.90 -10.97 -3.33
CA LEU A 279 8.49 -10.47 -4.65
C LEU A 279 8.51 -11.61 -5.69
N ALA A 280 7.71 -11.48 -6.76
CA ALA A 280 7.53 -12.55 -7.73
C ALA A 280 8.81 -12.92 -8.48
N ASP A 281 9.64 -11.95 -8.78
CA ASP A 281 10.94 -12.15 -9.43
C ASP A 281 11.96 -12.78 -8.47
N ASP A 282 11.98 -12.37 -7.19
CA ASP A 282 12.74 -13.05 -6.14
C ASP A 282 12.27 -14.51 -5.96
N ALA A 283 10.96 -14.74 -5.92
CA ALA A 283 10.41 -16.09 -5.87
C ALA A 283 10.89 -16.94 -7.06
N LEU A 284 10.87 -16.37 -8.27
CA LEU A 284 11.36 -17.06 -9.47
C LEU A 284 12.87 -17.32 -9.41
N ARG A 285 13.67 -16.38 -8.89
CA ARG A 285 15.11 -16.52 -8.68
C ARG A 285 15.41 -17.65 -7.68
N ILE A 286 14.72 -17.67 -6.55
CA ILE A 286 14.88 -18.71 -5.50
C ILE A 286 14.48 -20.09 -6.03
N LEU A 287 13.41 -20.17 -6.80
CA LEU A 287 12.97 -21.44 -7.43
C LEU A 287 13.98 -21.96 -8.46
N GLY A 288 14.71 -21.09 -9.14
CA GLY A 288 15.77 -21.44 -10.07
C GLY A 288 15.38 -22.55 -11.05
N LYS A 289 16.15 -23.64 -11.05
CA LYS A 289 15.91 -24.81 -11.92
C LYS A 289 14.65 -25.59 -11.53
N SER A 290 14.21 -25.54 -10.27
CA SER A 290 13.00 -26.21 -9.79
C SER A 290 11.71 -25.52 -10.26
N ALA A 291 11.79 -24.28 -10.83
CA ALA A 291 10.65 -23.54 -11.32
C ALA A 291 9.95 -24.26 -12.51
N THR A 292 8.67 -24.52 -12.36
CA THR A 292 7.84 -25.09 -13.44
C THR A 292 7.58 -24.04 -14.53
N TRP A 293 7.18 -24.51 -15.73
CA TRP A 293 6.83 -23.60 -16.82
C TRP A 293 5.70 -22.62 -16.47
N ARG A 294 4.74 -23.06 -15.62
CA ARG A 294 3.62 -22.21 -15.14
C ARG A 294 4.13 -21.11 -14.21
N GLU A 295 5.02 -21.45 -13.29
CA GLU A 295 5.64 -20.46 -12.39
C GLU A 295 6.46 -19.45 -13.19
N LYS A 296 7.28 -19.90 -14.14
CA LYS A 296 8.00 -19.02 -15.07
C LYS A 296 7.06 -18.09 -15.84
N LEU A 297 5.93 -18.63 -16.31
CA LEU A 297 4.92 -17.86 -17.03
C LEU A 297 4.27 -16.80 -16.13
N VAL A 298 3.79 -17.16 -14.96
CA VAL A 298 3.02 -16.27 -14.05
C VAL A 298 3.95 -15.29 -13.33
N LEU A 299 4.95 -15.79 -12.61
CA LEU A 299 5.88 -14.96 -11.84
C LEU A 299 6.68 -14.03 -12.75
N GLY A 300 7.19 -14.51 -13.88
CA GLY A 300 7.87 -13.69 -14.89
C GLY A 300 6.96 -12.69 -15.61
N GLY A 301 5.64 -12.74 -15.38
CA GLY A 301 4.67 -11.75 -15.86
C GLY A 301 4.58 -10.50 -14.99
N ALA A 302 4.89 -10.61 -13.70
CA ALA A 302 5.02 -9.45 -12.81
C ALA A 302 6.25 -8.63 -13.21
N ARG A 303 6.08 -7.32 -13.33
CA ARG A 303 7.16 -6.40 -13.69
C ARG A 303 7.41 -5.47 -12.54
N PHE A 304 8.67 -5.38 -12.14
CA PHE A 304 9.12 -4.51 -11.08
C PHE A 304 9.98 -3.38 -11.65
N TYR A 305 10.02 -2.27 -10.93
CA TYR A 305 10.74 -1.05 -11.30
C TYR A 305 11.48 -0.54 -10.08
N ASP A 306 12.66 0.04 -10.32
CA ASP A 306 13.44 0.66 -9.26
C ASP A 306 13.05 2.14 -9.18
N ASP A 307 12.46 2.51 -8.05
CA ASP A 307 12.05 3.85 -7.70
C ASP A 307 12.96 4.39 -6.59
N LEU A 308 13.34 5.66 -6.65
CA LEU A 308 14.16 6.31 -5.63
C LEU A 308 13.28 7.22 -4.77
N THR A 309 13.30 7.01 -3.46
CA THR A 309 12.74 7.95 -2.49
C THR A 309 13.84 8.76 -1.85
N VAL A 310 13.76 10.09 -1.94
CA VAL A 310 14.63 11.04 -1.26
C VAL A 310 13.84 11.70 -0.13
N THR A 311 14.25 11.44 1.10
CA THR A 311 13.76 12.14 2.29
C THR A 311 14.63 13.36 2.52
N HIS A 312 14.03 14.56 2.59
CA HIS A 312 14.77 15.83 2.68
C HIS A 312 13.98 16.90 3.42
N SER A 313 14.66 17.99 3.78
CA SER A 313 14.07 19.18 4.40
C SER A 313 14.16 20.44 3.51
N ASP A 314 14.35 20.25 2.20
CA ASP A 314 14.52 21.35 1.26
C ASP A 314 13.19 21.98 0.87
N SER A 315 12.80 23.04 1.58
CA SER A 315 11.58 23.81 1.32
C SER A 315 11.67 24.67 0.04
N GLU A 316 12.86 25.05 -0.41
CA GLU A 316 13.04 25.85 -1.63
C GLU A 316 12.72 24.99 -2.85
N TYR A 317 13.35 23.81 -2.94
CA TYR A 317 13.01 22.80 -3.95
C TYR A 317 11.51 22.47 -3.92
N PHE A 318 10.95 22.18 -2.74
CA PHE A 318 9.57 21.78 -2.60
C PHE A 318 8.59 22.87 -3.09
N ASN A 319 8.82 24.13 -2.68
CA ASN A 319 8.00 25.27 -3.13
C ASN A 319 8.22 25.60 -4.61
N LYS A 320 9.38 25.26 -5.21
CA LYS A 320 9.65 25.43 -6.63
C LYS A 320 8.78 24.52 -7.50
N HIS A 321 8.54 23.26 -7.07
CA HIS A 321 7.85 22.25 -7.88
C HIS A 321 6.38 22.06 -7.52
N TYR A 322 5.94 22.39 -6.28
CA TYR A 322 4.61 22.10 -5.79
C TYR A 322 3.87 23.34 -5.30
N GLU A 323 2.53 23.29 -5.32
CA GLU A 323 1.68 24.29 -4.66
C GLU A 323 1.41 23.88 -3.21
N THR A 324 2.11 24.53 -2.30
CA THR A 324 2.13 24.20 -0.86
C THR A 324 1.20 25.05 -0.01
N ARG A 325 0.72 26.18 -0.58
CA ARG A 325 -0.11 27.17 0.13
C ARG A 325 -1.29 27.59 -0.73
N PHE A 326 -2.35 28.01 -0.08
CA PHE A 326 -3.48 28.64 -0.75
C PHE A 326 -3.05 29.91 -1.48
N LYS A 327 -3.54 30.07 -2.73
CA LYS A 327 -3.36 31.26 -3.53
C LYS A 327 -4.69 31.61 -4.23
N PRO A 328 -5.20 32.85 -4.12
CA PRO A 328 -6.48 33.24 -4.73
C PRO A 328 -6.54 33.00 -6.23
N GLU A 329 -5.42 33.19 -6.95
CA GLU A 329 -5.33 32.97 -8.40
C GLU A 329 -5.53 31.54 -8.87
N LEU A 330 -5.45 30.56 -7.95
CA LEU A 330 -5.69 29.14 -8.23
C LEU A 330 -7.16 28.75 -8.11
N CYS A 331 -7.95 29.57 -7.39
CA CYS A 331 -9.37 29.32 -7.16
C CYS A 331 -10.20 29.45 -8.43
N GLY A 332 -11.13 28.52 -8.62
CA GLY A 332 -12.28 28.68 -9.50
C GLY A 332 -13.40 29.48 -8.83
N GLU A 333 -14.38 29.90 -9.62
CA GLU A 333 -15.57 30.53 -9.08
C GLU A 333 -16.41 29.52 -8.28
N PRO A 334 -16.80 29.83 -7.02
CA PRO A 334 -17.66 28.95 -6.24
C PRO A 334 -19.07 28.91 -6.82
N LYS A 335 -19.64 27.72 -6.90
CA LYS A 335 -20.98 27.46 -7.42
C LYS A 335 -22.02 27.16 -6.33
N SER A 336 -21.56 27.03 -5.08
CA SER A 336 -22.41 26.72 -3.93
C SER A 336 -21.85 27.36 -2.66
N GLU A 337 -22.67 27.49 -1.65
CA GLU A 337 -22.27 27.96 -0.32
C GLU A 337 -21.19 27.03 0.29
N ALA A 338 -21.30 25.72 0.09
CA ALA A 338 -20.29 24.76 0.52
C ALA A 338 -18.92 25.04 -0.10
N GLN A 339 -18.85 25.43 -1.39
CA GLN A 339 -17.58 25.81 -2.01
C GLN A 339 -17.04 27.14 -1.50
N CYS A 340 -17.91 28.10 -1.14
CA CYS A 340 -17.46 29.32 -0.44
C CYS A 340 -16.83 29.01 0.90
N HIS A 341 -17.43 28.11 1.67
CA HIS A 341 -16.87 27.62 2.93
C HIS A 341 -15.54 26.87 2.74
N GLN A 342 -15.41 26.04 1.71
CA GLN A 342 -14.14 25.39 1.39
C GLN A 342 -13.02 26.40 1.12
N ILE A 343 -13.31 27.46 0.36
CA ILE A 343 -12.32 28.54 0.08
C ILE A 343 -11.95 29.29 1.37
N ALA A 344 -12.92 29.67 2.19
CA ALA A 344 -12.67 30.36 3.46
C ALA A 344 -11.81 29.48 4.40
N SER A 345 -12.16 28.21 4.54
CA SER A 345 -11.38 27.23 5.31
C SER A 345 -9.95 27.10 4.78
N ALA A 346 -9.78 26.95 3.46
CA ALA A 346 -8.47 26.83 2.84
C ALA A 346 -7.56 28.07 3.08
N LYS A 347 -8.17 29.26 3.20
CA LYS A 347 -7.48 30.50 3.60
C LYS A 347 -7.10 30.53 5.07
N GLY A 348 -7.71 29.69 5.92
CA GLY A 348 -7.59 29.76 7.39
C GLY A 348 -8.47 30.84 8.02
N GLU A 349 -9.53 31.31 7.33
CA GLU A 349 -10.51 32.25 7.88
C GLU A 349 -11.41 31.53 8.89
N PRO A 350 -11.70 32.12 10.07
CA PRO A 350 -12.61 31.51 11.03
C PRO A 350 -14.02 31.40 10.41
N ALA A 351 -14.73 30.33 10.73
CA ALA A 351 -16.12 30.14 10.26
C ALA A 351 -16.96 31.34 10.70
N SER A 352 -17.60 32.02 9.74
CA SER A 352 -18.55 33.09 10.04
C SER A 352 -19.73 32.52 10.82
N SER A 353 -20.00 33.07 12.00
CA SER A 353 -21.01 32.63 12.97
C SER A 353 -22.47 32.88 12.53
N SER A 354 -22.79 32.78 11.24
CA SER A 354 -24.12 33.13 10.71
C SER A 354 -25.10 31.95 10.59
N SER A 355 -24.75 30.74 11.04
CA SER A 355 -25.70 29.61 11.09
C SER A 355 -25.94 29.19 12.55
N SER A 356 -27.19 29.34 13.03
CA SER A 356 -27.68 28.98 14.36
C SER A 356 -27.79 27.47 14.64
N SER A 357 -27.21 26.63 13.82
CA SER A 357 -27.11 25.19 14.02
C SER A 357 -25.65 24.81 14.34
N SER A 358 -25.43 24.21 15.51
CA SER A 358 -24.12 23.63 15.86
C SER A 358 -23.67 22.67 14.75
N PRO A 359 -22.50 22.87 14.15
CA PRO A 359 -22.02 21.97 13.11
C PRO A 359 -21.88 20.56 13.66
N SER A 360 -22.30 19.56 12.92
CA SER A 360 -22.08 18.15 13.27
C SER A 360 -20.57 17.89 13.37
N SER A 361 -20.16 16.86 14.14
CA SER A 361 -18.75 16.47 14.29
C SER A 361 -18.00 16.33 12.95
N ASP A 362 -18.73 15.88 11.91
CA ASP A 362 -18.18 15.71 10.56
C ASP A 362 -17.95 17.06 9.84
N GLN A 363 -18.74 18.10 10.16
CA GLN A 363 -18.57 19.44 9.59
C GLN A 363 -17.41 20.21 10.25
N GLN A 364 -17.14 19.98 11.53
CA GLN A 364 -15.98 20.59 12.21
C GLN A 364 -14.64 20.00 11.74
N GLN A 365 -14.60 18.72 11.31
CA GLN A 365 -13.38 18.09 10.79
C GLN A 365 -12.96 18.62 9.42
N GLN A 366 -13.85 19.27 8.65
CA GLN A 366 -13.55 19.78 7.29
C GLN A 366 -12.95 21.19 7.25
N GLN A 367 -12.81 21.88 8.39
CA GLN A 367 -12.38 23.27 8.46
C GLN A 367 -10.88 23.41 8.81
N GLN A 368 -10.01 22.87 7.98
CA GLN A 368 -8.56 23.02 8.14
C GLN A 368 -7.98 23.91 7.04
N PRO A 369 -6.99 24.77 7.33
CA PRO A 369 -6.24 25.50 6.32
C PRO A 369 -5.67 24.56 5.26
N PHE A 370 -5.40 25.10 4.07
CA PHE A 370 -4.80 24.32 2.98
C PHE A 370 -3.37 23.95 3.33
N ASN A 371 -3.19 22.72 3.79
CA ASN A 371 -1.91 22.09 4.14
C ASN A 371 -1.84 20.71 3.48
N PRO A 372 -1.61 20.63 2.17
CA PRO A 372 -1.58 19.37 1.47
C PRO A 372 -0.53 18.41 2.02
N MET A 373 -0.82 17.13 1.87
CA MET A 373 0.02 16.03 2.35
C MET A 373 0.64 15.27 1.19
N TYR A 374 -0.05 15.21 0.05
CA TYR A 374 0.37 14.52 -1.16
C TYR A 374 0.40 15.48 -2.35
N TYR A 375 1.43 15.34 -3.16
CA TYR A 375 1.70 16.23 -4.29
C TYR A 375 2.13 15.43 -5.51
N THR A 376 1.88 15.99 -6.70
CA THR A 376 2.43 15.46 -7.95
C THR A 376 3.06 16.55 -8.79
N TYR A 377 4.14 16.20 -9.46
CA TYR A 377 4.76 16.97 -10.51
C TYR A 377 4.74 16.16 -11.80
N THR A 378 4.31 16.76 -12.90
CA THR A 378 4.21 16.12 -14.22
C THR A 378 5.27 16.68 -15.13
N TYR A 379 6.06 15.81 -15.78
CA TYR A 379 7.11 16.24 -16.69
C TYR A 379 6.54 16.86 -17.96
N GLN A 380 7.16 17.94 -18.45
CA GLN A 380 6.71 18.62 -19.67
C GLN A 380 6.98 17.77 -20.91
N GLU A 381 8.06 17.02 -20.92
CA GLU A 381 8.52 16.15 -22.00
C GLU A 381 7.57 14.97 -22.23
N ASP A 382 7.08 14.38 -21.15
CA ASP A 382 6.07 13.31 -21.18
C ASP A 382 5.09 13.44 -20.01
N PRO A 383 3.94 14.09 -20.18
CA PRO A 383 2.95 14.31 -19.13
C PRO A 383 2.34 13.03 -18.52
N ARG A 384 2.65 11.86 -19.06
CA ARG A 384 2.24 10.57 -18.48
C ARG A 384 3.20 10.10 -17.38
N LEU A 385 4.37 10.74 -17.27
CA LEU A 385 5.37 10.47 -16.26
C LEU A 385 5.26 11.51 -15.14
N ILE A 386 5.36 11.06 -13.91
CA ILE A 386 5.00 11.85 -12.74
C ILE A 386 6.03 11.61 -11.64
N GLU A 387 6.42 12.68 -10.95
CA GLU A 387 7.04 12.60 -9.63
C GLU A 387 5.95 12.74 -8.56
N MET A 388 6.10 12.02 -7.46
CA MET A 388 5.20 12.10 -6.31
C MET A 388 5.96 12.61 -5.09
N SER A 389 5.29 13.41 -4.28
CA SER A 389 5.87 13.88 -3.04
C SER A 389 4.87 13.86 -1.90
N PHE A 390 5.39 13.68 -0.69
CA PHE A 390 4.66 13.80 0.55
C PHE A 390 5.26 14.91 1.41
N ASN A 391 4.42 15.73 2.02
CA ASN A 391 4.81 16.49 3.20
C ASN A 391 4.57 15.60 4.42
N CYS A 392 5.62 14.93 4.87
CA CYS A 392 5.54 13.99 5.98
C CYS A 392 5.19 14.67 7.31
N SER A 393 5.61 15.93 7.49
CA SER A 393 5.26 16.72 8.67
C SER A 393 3.75 17.01 8.76
N ASN A 394 3.04 17.09 7.63
CA ASN A 394 1.58 17.23 7.62
C ASN A 394 0.87 15.87 7.71
N TYR A 395 1.46 14.82 7.13
CA TYR A 395 0.83 13.52 6.99
C TYR A 395 0.99 12.62 8.22
N GLN A 396 2.22 12.51 8.75
CA GLN A 396 2.53 11.57 9.84
C GLN A 396 2.33 12.22 11.20
N HIS A 397 1.53 11.58 12.04
CA HIS A 397 0.99 12.18 13.28
C HIS A 397 2.06 12.53 14.34
N GLN A 398 3.22 11.87 14.33
CA GLN A 398 4.30 12.14 15.31
C GLN A 398 4.94 13.52 15.14
N PHE A 399 4.79 14.16 13.97
CA PHE A 399 5.25 15.53 13.75
C PHE A 399 4.28 16.58 14.28
N LYS A 400 3.03 16.21 14.60
CA LYS A 400 2.06 17.16 15.16
C LYS A 400 2.49 17.53 16.57
N ARG A 401 2.68 18.81 16.83
CA ARG A 401 2.97 19.32 18.18
C ARG A 401 1.86 18.91 19.13
N LYS A 402 2.23 18.32 20.27
CA LYS A 402 1.28 17.92 21.30
C LYS A 402 0.61 19.11 22.01
N ASP A 403 1.06 20.35 21.82
CA ASP A 403 0.57 21.49 22.59
C ASP A 403 0.38 22.76 21.76
N ALA A 404 -0.81 22.90 21.16
CA ALA A 404 -1.36 24.24 20.92
C ALA A 404 -2.27 24.72 22.06
N SER A 405 -2.48 23.93 23.13
CA SER A 405 -3.49 24.21 24.17
C SER A 405 -2.94 24.42 25.58
N SER A 406 -1.62 24.31 25.85
CA SER A 406 -1.13 24.29 27.22
C SER A 406 0.08 25.16 27.56
N SER A 407 0.63 25.99 26.65
CA SER A 407 1.69 26.94 27.07
C SER A 407 1.53 28.33 26.48
N SER A 408 1.18 29.25 27.32
CA SER A 408 1.16 30.69 27.08
C SER A 408 2.56 31.34 27.09
N SER A 409 3.61 30.58 26.82
CA SER A 409 4.98 31.09 26.75
C SER A 409 5.54 30.89 25.33
N PRO A 410 6.02 31.94 24.65
CA PRO A 410 6.76 31.77 23.40
C PRO A 410 8.09 31.10 23.73
N SER A 411 8.21 29.81 23.39
CA SER A 411 9.49 29.10 23.48
C SER A 411 10.48 29.74 22.50
N SER A 412 11.66 30.12 23.00
CA SER A 412 12.75 30.69 22.21
C SER A 412 13.43 29.69 21.25
N SER A 413 12.92 28.48 21.15
CA SER A 413 13.46 27.46 20.28
C SER A 413 12.97 27.65 18.83
N PRO A 414 13.84 27.50 17.82
CA PRO A 414 13.45 27.60 16.41
C PRO A 414 12.41 26.54 16.08
N SER A 415 11.48 26.88 15.18
CA SER A 415 10.49 25.90 14.70
C SER A 415 11.19 24.73 13.99
N PRO A 416 10.75 23.48 14.23
CA PRO A 416 11.30 22.31 13.54
C PRO A 416 11.25 22.47 12.02
N LEU A 417 12.27 21.93 11.33
CA LEU A 417 12.30 21.91 9.87
C LEU A 417 11.26 20.91 9.35
N PRO A 418 10.56 21.24 8.26
CA PRO A 418 9.65 20.30 7.62
C PRO A 418 10.41 19.13 6.99
N VAL A 419 9.76 17.98 6.96
CA VAL A 419 10.29 16.77 6.33
C VAL A 419 9.41 16.39 5.14
N TYR A 420 10.04 16.22 4.00
CA TYR A 420 9.41 15.83 2.75
C TYR A 420 9.96 14.49 2.26
N GLN A 421 9.16 13.77 1.50
CA GLN A 421 9.62 12.63 0.71
C GLN A 421 9.25 12.86 -0.74
N THR A 422 10.24 12.93 -1.62
CA THR A 422 10.04 12.95 -3.08
C THR A 422 10.39 11.58 -3.65
N ILE A 423 9.47 11.02 -4.43
CA ILE A 423 9.57 9.69 -5.03
C ILE A 423 9.77 9.85 -6.54
N PHE A 424 10.95 9.49 -6.99
CA PHE A 424 11.37 9.48 -8.38
C PHE A 424 11.12 8.10 -8.96
N LEU A 425 10.22 8.02 -9.91
CA LEU A 425 9.68 6.76 -10.41
C LEU A 425 10.37 6.30 -11.68
N ASP A 426 10.73 5.00 -11.72
CA ASP A 426 11.39 4.32 -12.83
C ASP A 426 12.81 4.85 -13.12
N LYS A 427 13.81 4.21 -12.52
CA LYS A 427 15.24 4.53 -12.70
C LYS A 427 15.67 4.74 -14.16
N ARG A 428 14.98 4.09 -15.11
CA ARG A 428 15.25 4.24 -16.54
C ARG A 428 14.87 5.62 -17.11
N LYS A 429 14.16 6.44 -16.30
CA LYS A 429 13.72 7.80 -16.61
C LYS A 429 14.44 8.87 -15.78
N ARG A 430 15.57 8.49 -15.18
CA ARG A 430 16.35 9.36 -14.30
C ARG A 430 16.80 10.67 -14.97
N ASP A 431 16.94 10.67 -16.29
CA ASP A 431 17.23 11.85 -17.11
C ASP A 431 16.16 12.96 -17.00
N LEU A 432 14.93 12.61 -16.63
CA LEU A 432 13.82 13.55 -16.43
C LEU A 432 13.68 14.01 -14.97
N TRP A 433 14.30 13.31 -14.02
CA TRP A 433 14.11 13.56 -12.60
C TRP A 433 14.62 14.92 -12.15
N THR A 434 13.88 15.54 -11.23
CA THR A 434 14.31 16.79 -10.59
C THR A 434 15.21 16.55 -9.38
N GLU A 435 15.64 15.30 -9.13
CA GLU A 435 16.48 14.87 -7.99
C GLU A 435 17.69 15.78 -7.79
N GLY A 436 18.39 16.15 -8.86
CA GLY A 436 19.59 16.98 -8.83
C GLY A 436 19.37 18.44 -8.39
N GLU A 437 18.11 18.87 -8.24
CA GLU A 437 17.77 20.20 -7.75
C GLU A 437 17.59 20.25 -6.23
N ILE A 438 17.54 19.09 -5.56
CA ILE A 438 17.47 19.02 -4.10
C ILE A 438 18.85 19.35 -3.52
N ASP A 439 18.91 20.32 -2.61
CA ASP A 439 20.14 20.68 -1.89
C ASP A 439 20.64 19.46 -1.07
N GLU A 440 21.83 18.99 -1.41
CA GLU A 440 22.44 17.80 -0.82
C GLU A 440 22.62 17.94 0.70
N SER A 441 22.85 19.15 1.21
CA SER A 441 22.98 19.43 2.64
C SER A 441 21.67 19.27 3.44
N LYS A 442 20.54 19.25 2.72
CA LYS A 442 19.19 19.10 3.28
C LYS A 442 18.63 17.69 3.09
N VAL A 443 19.38 16.79 2.43
CA VAL A 443 19.00 15.38 2.27
C VAL A 443 19.20 14.66 3.60
N ILE A 444 18.18 13.90 4.00
CA ILE A 444 18.18 13.08 5.22
C ILE A 444 18.57 11.65 4.86
N GLN A 445 17.87 11.08 3.84
CA GLN A 445 18.12 9.70 3.43
C GLN A 445 17.68 9.47 1.99
N ARG A 446 18.34 8.54 1.30
CA ARG A 446 17.94 7.99 0.00
C ARG A 446 17.66 6.50 0.12
N ASN A 447 16.51 6.05 -0.39
CA ASN A 447 16.13 4.64 -0.41
C ASN A 447 15.69 4.22 -1.82
N TRP A 448 16.26 3.12 -2.29
CA TRP A 448 15.81 2.46 -3.51
C TRP A 448 14.75 1.42 -3.18
N TRP A 449 13.68 1.44 -3.96
CA TRP A 449 12.57 0.50 -3.83
C TRP A 449 12.39 -0.28 -5.12
N HIS A 450 12.33 -1.59 -5.01
CA HIS A 450 11.97 -2.48 -6.11
C HIS A 450 10.47 -2.72 -6.07
N GLN A 451 9.69 -2.01 -6.90
CA GLN A 451 8.24 -1.89 -6.78
C GLN A 451 7.49 -2.48 -7.96
N LEU A 452 6.33 -3.10 -7.68
CA LEU A 452 5.44 -3.63 -8.70
C LEU A 452 4.88 -2.51 -9.57
N GLY A 453 5.05 -2.60 -10.89
CA GLY A 453 4.37 -1.74 -11.85
C GLY A 453 2.97 -2.25 -12.19
N HIS A 454 1.97 -1.44 -11.91
CA HIS A 454 0.55 -1.77 -12.09
C HIS A 454 0.10 -1.70 -13.55
N ARG A 455 0.65 -2.55 -14.41
CA ARG A 455 0.31 -2.62 -15.83
C ARG A 455 -0.86 -3.55 -16.08
N TRP A 456 -1.64 -3.32 -17.16
CA TRP A 456 -2.78 -4.16 -17.53
C TRP A 456 -2.41 -5.65 -17.70
N GLN A 457 -1.18 -5.97 -18.18
CA GLN A 457 -0.71 -7.35 -18.30
C GLN A 457 -0.64 -8.07 -16.95
N HIS A 458 -0.34 -7.35 -15.87
CA HIS A 458 -0.35 -7.91 -14.52
C HIS A 458 -1.75 -8.45 -14.18
N TYR A 459 -2.79 -7.68 -14.45
CA TYR A 459 -4.18 -7.99 -14.09
C TYR A 459 -4.84 -9.03 -14.99
N VAL A 460 -4.38 -9.20 -16.22
CA VAL A 460 -4.92 -10.24 -17.14
C VAL A 460 -4.10 -11.54 -17.12
N ARG A 461 -2.88 -11.53 -16.66
CA ARG A 461 -1.97 -12.70 -16.69
C ARG A 461 -1.55 -13.15 -15.29
N VAL A 462 -1.02 -12.24 -14.45
CA VAL A 462 -0.44 -12.61 -13.15
C VAL A 462 -1.55 -12.87 -12.14
N VAL A 463 -2.42 -11.89 -11.90
CA VAL A 463 -3.50 -12.01 -10.91
C VAL A 463 -4.35 -13.28 -11.11
N PRO A 464 -4.93 -13.55 -12.29
CA PRO A 464 -5.67 -14.81 -12.49
C PRO A 464 -4.76 -16.03 -12.57
N GLY A 465 -3.49 -15.86 -12.91
CA GLY A 465 -2.52 -16.96 -13.02
C GLY A 465 -2.11 -17.55 -11.69
N VAL A 466 -2.05 -16.74 -10.64
CA VAL A 466 -1.59 -17.14 -9.30
C VAL A 466 -2.39 -18.31 -8.75
N MET A 467 -3.72 -18.38 -8.98
CA MET A 467 -4.55 -19.49 -8.51
C MET A 467 -4.09 -20.86 -9.00
N PHE A 468 -3.46 -20.93 -10.17
CA PHE A 468 -2.97 -22.18 -10.76
C PHE A 468 -1.61 -22.63 -10.22
N LEU A 469 -0.94 -21.77 -9.46
CA LEU A 469 0.33 -22.08 -8.80
C LEU A 469 0.13 -22.65 -7.39
N GLN A 470 -0.89 -22.18 -6.68
CA GLN A 470 -1.10 -22.40 -5.26
C GLN A 470 -1.19 -23.89 -4.87
N GLY A 471 -0.30 -24.30 -3.97
CA GLY A 471 -0.24 -25.64 -3.40
C GLY A 471 0.38 -26.72 -4.30
N ARG A 472 0.91 -26.34 -5.48
CA ARG A 472 1.64 -27.28 -6.33
C ARG A 472 3.05 -27.50 -5.78
N ASN A 473 3.51 -28.75 -5.79
CA ASN A 473 4.83 -29.13 -5.27
C ASN A 473 5.07 -28.60 -3.84
N ASN A 474 4.04 -28.69 -2.98
CA ASN A 474 4.06 -28.18 -1.60
C ASN A 474 4.48 -26.71 -1.45
N THR A 475 4.23 -25.89 -2.48
CA THR A 475 4.62 -24.47 -2.48
C THR A 475 3.38 -23.58 -2.63
N LEU A 476 3.33 -22.52 -1.83
CA LEU A 476 2.35 -21.44 -1.88
C LEU A 476 3.06 -20.11 -2.10
N PHE A 477 2.36 -19.15 -2.69
CA PHE A 477 2.85 -17.82 -3.00
C PHE A 477 1.94 -16.78 -2.35
N ALA A 478 2.54 -15.83 -1.64
CA ALA A 478 1.85 -14.72 -1.01
C ALA A 478 2.64 -13.42 -1.21
N GLY A 479 1.99 -12.29 -1.02
CA GLY A 479 2.57 -10.96 -1.19
C GLY A 479 1.59 -10.01 -1.87
N SER A 480 1.80 -8.72 -1.71
CA SER A 480 0.93 -7.69 -2.31
C SER A 480 0.89 -7.78 -3.84
N TRP A 481 1.96 -8.23 -4.49
CA TRP A 481 2.03 -8.43 -5.93
C TRP A 481 1.01 -9.44 -6.48
N THR A 482 0.40 -10.28 -5.65
CA THR A 482 -0.62 -11.23 -6.08
C THR A 482 -1.93 -10.57 -6.52
N LEU A 483 -2.13 -9.29 -6.16
CA LEU A 483 -3.28 -8.48 -6.59
C LEU A 483 -2.88 -7.03 -6.84
N VAL A 484 -2.63 -6.24 -5.78
CA VAL A 484 -2.27 -4.82 -5.83
C VAL A 484 -1.32 -4.49 -4.69
N ASN A 485 -0.36 -3.59 -4.94
CA ASN A 485 0.70 -3.25 -3.98
C ASN A 485 0.17 -2.45 -2.79
N MET A 486 -0.44 -3.15 -1.82
CA MET A 486 -1.00 -2.59 -0.59
C MET A 486 -0.64 -3.50 0.59
N HIS A 487 -0.38 -2.90 1.75
CA HIS A 487 -0.11 -3.64 3.00
C HIS A 487 -1.28 -4.58 3.36
N GLU A 488 -2.51 -4.14 3.18
CA GLU A 488 -3.72 -4.93 3.37
C GLU A 488 -3.73 -6.21 2.53
N VAL A 489 -3.39 -6.10 1.23
CA VAL A 489 -3.32 -7.25 0.33
C VAL A 489 -2.20 -8.21 0.74
N ALA A 490 -1.07 -7.69 1.21
CA ALA A 490 0.00 -8.52 1.74
C ALA A 490 -0.51 -9.35 2.94
N CYS A 491 -1.18 -8.72 3.91
CA CYS A 491 -1.77 -9.42 5.06
C CYS A 491 -2.77 -10.50 4.62
N ILE A 492 -3.74 -10.15 3.78
CA ILE A 492 -4.76 -11.09 3.28
C ILE A 492 -4.11 -12.28 2.57
N SER A 493 -3.06 -12.03 1.76
CA SER A 493 -2.39 -13.07 0.99
C SER A 493 -1.70 -14.11 1.89
N GLY A 494 -1.07 -13.66 2.99
CA GLY A 494 -0.48 -14.54 3.98
C GLY A 494 -1.51 -15.37 4.73
N ILE A 495 -2.61 -14.74 5.18
CA ILE A 495 -3.75 -15.43 5.81
C ILE A 495 -4.33 -16.50 4.85
N ALA A 496 -4.50 -16.15 3.57
CA ALA A 496 -5.03 -17.10 2.58
C ALA A 496 -4.09 -18.28 2.32
N ALA A 497 -2.77 -18.06 2.33
CA ALA A 497 -1.79 -19.14 2.22
C ALA A 497 -1.87 -20.09 3.43
N ALA A 498 -1.94 -19.56 4.65
CA ALA A 498 -2.15 -20.35 5.86
C ALA A 498 -3.48 -21.12 5.85
N TYR A 499 -4.57 -20.46 5.43
CA TYR A 499 -5.87 -21.08 5.25
C TYR A 499 -5.81 -22.27 4.26
N ARG A 500 -5.03 -22.14 3.20
CA ARG A 500 -4.82 -23.23 2.22
C ARG A 500 -4.05 -24.42 2.78
N LEU A 501 -3.22 -24.21 3.79
CA LEU A 501 -2.50 -25.26 4.52
C LEU A 501 -3.39 -25.96 5.58
N GLY A 502 -4.55 -25.42 5.87
CA GLY A 502 -5.51 -26.02 6.82
C GLY A 502 -5.83 -25.16 8.04
N ALA A 503 -5.09 -24.07 8.28
CA ALA A 503 -5.41 -23.15 9.35
C ALA A 503 -6.80 -22.50 9.15
N GLU A 504 -7.46 -22.12 10.22
CA GLU A 504 -8.78 -21.49 10.16
C GLU A 504 -8.65 -19.99 9.87
N TYR A 505 -9.59 -19.44 9.08
CA TYR A 505 -9.74 -18.01 8.94
C TYR A 505 -10.47 -17.45 10.17
N ARG A 506 -9.81 -16.57 10.90
CA ARG A 506 -10.42 -15.82 11.97
C ARG A 506 -11.15 -14.61 11.39
N LYS A 507 -12.46 -14.58 11.53
CA LYS A 507 -13.28 -13.43 11.12
C LYS A 507 -12.96 -12.21 11.99
N PHE A 508 -12.58 -11.08 11.38
CA PHE A 508 -12.38 -9.82 12.07
C PHE A 508 -13.66 -8.99 12.09
N ASP A 509 -14.19 -8.69 10.91
CA ASP A 509 -15.51 -8.11 10.68
C ASP A 509 -16.09 -8.60 9.33
N ASP A 510 -17.31 -8.18 8.99
CA ASP A 510 -17.96 -8.61 7.74
C ASP A 510 -17.27 -8.08 6.50
N PHE A 511 -16.75 -6.85 6.56
CA PHE A 511 -16.02 -6.23 5.46
C PHE A 511 -14.69 -6.95 5.17
N ALA A 512 -13.91 -7.22 6.22
CA ALA A 512 -12.66 -7.97 6.10
C ALA A 512 -12.92 -9.38 5.54
N GLN A 513 -13.98 -10.05 5.99
CA GLN A 513 -14.34 -11.37 5.49
C GLN A 513 -14.75 -11.31 4.01
N ASP A 514 -15.52 -10.32 3.59
CA ASP A 514 -15.91 -10.15 2.18
C ASP A 514 -14.68 -10.00 1.28
N PHE A 515 -13.72 -9.19 1.69
CA PHE A 515 -12.46 -9.03 0.95
C PHE A 515 -11.66 -10.34 0.92
N PHE A 516 -11.52 -11.02 2.06
CA PHE A 516 -10.85 -12.32 2.13
C PHE A 516 -11.49 -13.36 1.19
N VAL A 517 -12.82 -13.46 1.18
CA VAL A 517 -13.58 -14.40 0.33
C VAL A 517 -13.32 -14.12 -1.15
N LYS A 518 -13.36 -12.86 -1.56
CA LYS A 518 -13.04 -12.43 -2.93
C LYS A 518 -11.60 -12.74 -3.29
N TYR A 519 -10.66 -12.43 -2.40
CA TYR A 519 -9.24 -12.73 -2.59
C TYR A 519 -8.98 -14.24 -2.74
N LEU A 520 -9.58 -15.05 -1.86
CA LEU A 520 -9.45 -16.52 -1.89
C LEU A 520 -9.95 -17.10 -3.23
N LEU A 521 -11.04 -16.56 -3.75
CA LEU A 521 -11.56 -16.96 -5.06
C LEU A 521 -10.58 -16.60 -6.19
N VAL A 522 -10.13 -15.36 -6.25
CA VAL A 522 -9.29 -14.85 -7.35
C VAL A 522 -7.88 -15.44 -7.31
N SER A 523 -7.25 -15.50 -6.14
CA SER A 523 -5.84 -15.88 -6.01
C SER A 523 -5.62 -17.36 -5.70
N HIS A 524 -6.65 -18.09 -5.23
CA HIS A 524 -6.54 -19.52 -4.91
C HIS A 524 -7.56 -20.41 -5.63
N GLY A 525 -8.51 -19.83 -6.38
CA GLY A 525 -9.56 -20.58 -7.07
C GLY A 525 -10.47 -21.38 -6.14
N LYS A 526 -10.72 -20.86 -4.90
CA LYS A 526 -11.48 -21.54 -3.87
C LYS A 526 -12.70 -20.76 -3.42
N LEU A 527 -13.83 -21.43 -3.32
CA LEU A 527 -15.05 -20.88 -2.74
C LEU A 527 -15.04 -21.13 -1.23
N PHE A 528 -14.99 -20.07 -0.44
CA PHE A 528 -14.94 -20.12 1.02
C PHE A 528 -16.03 -20.99 1.62
N SER A 529 -17.29 -20.81 1.24
CA SER A 529 -18.43 -21.60 1.72
C SER A 529 -18.31 -23.12 1.44
N ARG A 530 -17.65 -23.50 0.35
CA ARG A 530 -17.40 -24.93 0.05
C ARG A 530 -16.27 -25.50 0.91
N GLU A 531 -15.22 -24.71 1.16
CA GLU A 531 -14.09 -25.14 1.99
C GLU A 531 -14.53 -25.27 3.45
N GLU A 532 -15.33 -24.33 4.00
CA GLU A 532 -15.88 -24.41 5.35
C GLU A 532 -16.78 -25.66 5.52
N LYS A 533 -17.71 -25.92 4.62
CA LYS A 533 -18.53 -27.15 4.63
C LYS A 533 -17.70 -28.44 4.59
N LYS A 534 -16.53 -28.44 3.92
CA LYS A 534 -15.63 -29.59 3.93
C LYS A 534 -14.96 -29.77 5.28
N ARG A 535 -14.54 -28.67 5.93
CA ARG A 535 -13.93 -28.68 7.26
C ARG A 535 -14.91 -29.17 8.32
N GLU A 536 -16.14 -28.67 8.31
CA GLU A 536 -17.21 -29.14 9.20
C GLU A 536 -17.47 -30.66 9.06
N LYS A 537 -17.56 -31.13 7.80
CA LYS A 537 -17.71 -32.58 7.53
C LYS A 537 -16.49 -33.41 7.98
N ALA A 538 -15.28 -32.87 7.86
CA ALA A 538 -14.08 -33.57 8.31
C ALA A 538 -14.01 -33.63 9.85
N LYS A 539 -14.36 -32.54 10.56
CA LYS A 539 -14.46 -32.51 12.01
C LYS A 539 -15.51 -33.51 12.53
N ALA A 540 -16.71 -33.52 11.92
CA ALA A 540 -17.79 -34.46 12.29
C ALA A 540 -17.47 -35.95 12.04
N LYS A 541 -16.46 -36.25 11.19
CA LYS A 541 -16.00 -37.65 10.97
C LYS A 541 -14.87 -38.04 11.93
N ALA A 542 -14.21 -37.07 12.55
CA ALA A 542 -13.10 -37.30 13.48
C ALA A 542 -13.60 -37.40 14.95
N THR A 543 -14.80 -36.89 15.22
CA THR A 543 -15.56 -37.10 16.48
C THR A 543 -16.40 -38.35 16.36
#